data_f8af8aaca253c003d41eaad3a758ef3f
#
_entry.id   f8af8aaca253c003d41eaad3a758ef3f
#
_cell.length_a   1.000
_cell.length_b   1.000
_cell.length_c   1.000
_cell.angle_alpha   90.00
_cell.angle_beta   90.00
_cell.angle_gamma   90.00
#
_symmetry.space_group_name_H-M   'P 1'
#
loop_
_entity.id
_entity.type
_entity.pdbx_description
1 polymer ?
#
loop_
_entity_poly.entity_id
_entity_poly.type
_entity_poly.pdbx_seq_one_letter_code
_entity_poly.pdbx_strand_id
1 'polypeptide(L)'
;MNRKHFVLVIISLVIISIVSACAKTETGAQDSKVVNIGYFPNLTHIATIVALEQGYFTEAFGEDITINTKTISNGGLFMEAMATKSIDVGTVGPGPVLNFYIRDPNYHIISGAVNGGAVLVSSELSTINELADLDGERVAIPGIGGTQDLMLRKALKDVGLKPTANGGTVEMFVAAPADTTTLFIQKSLDAAAIPEPWGYILETQAKGKLLLDWESFAWGKESTNTVVVASKKFSEEEELVKAYLTAHVNAVEFIQQNPEESQILVSKHIKELSGKEISKAELEVAFKRLKVTTSVNEEVIQEMAEISKEAGYVSSSVIEGLIQLDQLKSIEAKQ
;
A
#
# COMPACT_ATOMS: atom_id res chain seq x y z
N MET A 1 67.48 35.97 -32.19
CA MET A 1 66.11 35.53 -31.87
C MET A 1 65.57 36.54 -30.87
N ASN A 2 64.51 37.28 -31.22
CA ASN A 2 64.00 38.42 -30.45
C ASN A 2 63.33 37.96 -29.19
N ARG A 3 63.64 38.62 -28.05
CA ARG A 3 63.14 38.34 -26.69
C ARG A 3 61.58 38.15 -26.66
N LYS A 4 60.86 38.79 -27.56
CA LYS A 4 59.40 38.67 -27.74
C LYS A 4 58.95 37.28 -28.26
N HIS A 5 59.71 36.65 -29.11
CA HIS A 5 59.42 35.30 -29.64
C HIS A 5 59.69 34.22 -28.61
N PHE A 6 60.68 34.42 -27.72
CA PHE A 6 61.00 33.48 -26.65
C PHE A 6 59.89 33.46 -25.58
N VAL A 7 59.32 34.62 -25.24
CA VAL A 7 58.20 34.72 -24.28
C VAL A 7 56.92 34.11 -24.87
N LEU A 8 56.66 34.26 -26.16
CA LEU A 8 55.48 33.67 -26.79
C LEU A 8 55.56 32.12 -26.85
N VAL A 9 56.74 31.57 -27.06
CA VAL A 9 56.90 30.10 -27.08
C VAL A 9 56.77 29.50 -25.65
N ILE A 10 57.20 30.20 -24.61
CA ILE A 10 57.04 29.74 -23.21
C ILE A 10 55.54 29.82 -22.80
N ILE A 11 54.83 30.87 -23.20
CA ILE A 11 53.39 31.00 -22.91
C ILE A 11 52.59 29.92 -23.64
N SER A 12 52.93 29.57 -24.88
CA SER A 12 52.24 28.48 -25.62
C SER A 12 52.53 27.10 -25.02
N LEU A 13 53.72 26.83 -24.47
CA LEU A 13 54.06 25.58 -23.79
C LEU A 13 53.32 25.44 -22.43
N VAL A 14 53.13 26.53 -21.70
CA VAL A 14 52.41 26.53 -20.42
C VAL A 14 50.90 26.32 -20.65
N ILE A 15 50.33 26.88 -21.71
CA ILE A 15 48.91 26.67 -22.04
C ILE A 15 48.62 25.22 -22.44
N ILE A 16 49.55 24.57 -23.19
CA ILE A 16 49.39 23.14 -23.55
C ILE A 16 49.49 22.23 -22.31
N SER A 17 50.28 22.58 -21.32
CA SER A 17 50.40 21.80 -20.06
C SER A 17 49.13 21.90 -19.15
N ILE A 18 48.39 23.01 -19.25
CA ILE A 18 47.16 23.20 -18.44
C ILE A 18 45.96 22.47 -19.05
N VAL A 19 45.93 22.27 -20.37
CA VAL A 19 44.86 21.53 -21.06
C VAL A 19 44.96 20.01 -20.83
N SER A 20 46.17 19.46 -20.55
CA SER A 20 46.33 18.03 -20.22
C SER A 20 46.00 17.67 -18.79
N ALA A 21 45.81 18.63 -17.86
CA ALA A 21 45.49 18.37 -16.48
C ALA A 21 43.96 18.33 -16.19
N CYS A 22 43.09 18.56 -17.17
CA CYS A 22 41.64 18.44 -17.09
C CYS A 22 41.08 17.19 -17.79
N ALA A 23 41.88 16.15 -18.01
CA ALA A 23 41.31 14.80 -18.14
C ALA A 23 40.86 14.36 -16.73
N LYS A 24 39.71 14.87 -16.28
CA LYS A 24 38.94 14.19 -15.24
C LYS A 24 38.78 12.76 -15.72
N THR A 25 39.41 11.84 -15.03
CA THR A 25 38.93 10.48 -14.96
C THR A 25 37.46 10.62 -14.55
N GLU A 26 36.55 10.52 -15.47
CA GLU A 26 35.20 10.11 -15.17
C GLU A 26 35.36 8.71 -14.57
N THR A 27 35.59 8.65 -13.25
CA THR A 27 35.06 7.54 -12.51
C THR A 27 33.58 7.61 -12.79
N GLY A 28 33.12 6.73 -13.68
CA GLY A 28 31.73 6.57 -13.96
C GLY A 28 31.03 6.39 -12.61
N ALA A 29 30.38 7.44 -12.14
CA ALA A 29 29.29 7.27 -11.24
C ALA A 29 28.32 6.40 -12.05
N GLN A 30 28.33 5.09 -11.79
CA GLN A 30 27.33 4.18 -12.25
C GLN A 30 26.04 4.79 -11.74
N ASP A 31 25.20 5.34 -12.63
CA ASP A 31 23.88 5.85 -12.22
C ASP A 31 23.18 4.71 -11.51
N SER A 32 23.19 4.76 -10.17
CA SER A 32 22.55 3.73 -9.38
C SER A 32 21.07 3.72 -9.77
N LYS A 33 20.60 2.59 -10.24
CA LYS A 33 19.20 2.41 -10.58
C LYS A 33 18.37 2.62 -9.30
N VAL A 34 17.33 3.42 -9.36
CA VAL A 34 16.48 3.74 -8.21
C VAL A 34 15.18 2.96 -8.30
N VAL A 35 14.77 2.34 -7.21
CA VAL A 35 13.46 1.70 -7.04
C VAL A 35 12.68 2.43 -5.95
N ASN A 36 11.50 2.94 -6.29
CA ASN A 36 10.62 3.66 -5.38
C ASN A 36 9.54 2.72 -4.88
N ILE A 37 9.57 2.39 -3.59
CA ILE A 37 8.62 1.47 -2.94
C ILE A 37 7.57 2.27 -2.17
N GLY A 38 6.28 2.04 -2.47
CA GLY A 38 5.16 2.67 -1.79
C GLY A 38 4.46 1.72 -0.81
N TYR A 39 3.98 2.26 0.33
CA TYR A 39 3.18 1.52 1.32
C TYR A 39 2.44 2.47 2.27
N PHE A 40 1.57 1.93 3.15
CA PHE A 40 0.86 2.70 4.17
C PHE A 40 1.29 2.28 5.57
N PRO A 41 1.31 3.21 6.55
CA PRO A 41 1.72 2.90 7.92
C PRO A 41 0.57 2.24 8.70
N ASN A 42 0.23 1.00 8.36
CA ASN A 42 -0.77 0.18 9.05
C ASN A 42 -0.46 -1.32 8.89
N LEU A 43 -1.19 -2.17 9.63
CA LEU A 43 -0.93 -3.62 9.68
C LEU A 43 -1.20 -4.34 8.35
N THR A 44 -2.06 -3.83 7.49
CA THR A 44 -2.29 -4.49 6.20
C THR A 44 -1.13 -4.34 5.21
N HIS A 45 -0.12 -3.52 5.55
CA HIS A 45 1.14 -3.35 4.82
C HIS A 45 2.36 -3.95 5.54
N ILE A 46 2.12 -4.82 6.51
CA ILE A 46 3.14 -5.39 7.38
C ILE A 46 4.27 -6.08 6.62
N ALA A 47 3.99 -6.78 5.52
CA ALA A 47 5.02 -7.47 4.74
C ALA A 47 6.06 -6.48 4.19
N THR A 48 5.63 -5.32 3.67
CA THR A 48 6.55 -4.26 3.23
C THR A 48 7.33 -3.66 4.39
N ILE A 49 6.67 -3.41 5.53
CA ILE A 49 7.32 -2.84 6.72
C ILE A 49 8.40 -3.79 7.24
N VAL A 50 8.09 -5.08 7.39
CA VAL A 50 9.06 -6.08 7.85
C VAL A 50 10.20 -6.26 6.84
N ALA A 51 9.92 -6.26 5.53
CA ALA A 51 10.97 -6.33 4.52
C ALA A 51 11.95 -5.15 4.59
N LEU A 52 11.46 -3.95 4.94
CA LEU A 52 12.29 -2.77 5.16
C LEU A 52 13.11 -2.88 6.45
N GLU A 53 12.47 -3.20 7.58
CA GLU A 53 13.11 -3.26 8.90
C GLU A 53 14.15 -4.40 9.00
N GLN A 54 13.90 -5.53 8.32
CA GLN A 54 14.82 -6.67 8.25
C GLN A 54 15.89 -6.52 7.15
N GLY A 55 15.80 -5.49 6.32
CA GLY A 55 16.78 -5.27 5.26
C GLY A 55 16.64 -6.19 4.04
N TYR A 56 15.54 -6.97 3.93
CA TYR A 56 15.36 -7.93 2.83
C TYR A 56 15.34 -7.28 1.45
N PHE A 57 14.81 -6.06 1.32
CA PHE A 57 14.90 -5.33 0.06
C PHE A 57 16.34 -4.97 -0.28
N THR A 58 17.14 -4.49 0.69
CA THR A 58 18.55 -4.15 0.47
C THR A 58 19.36 -5.37 0.07
N GLU A 59 19.12 -6.51 0.70
CA GLU A 59 19.78 -7.78 0.38
C GLU A 59 19.40 -8.26 -1.03
N ALA A 60 18.10 -8.24 -1.36
CA ALA A 60 17.61 -8.79 -2.63
C ALA A 60 17.96 -7.91 -3.84
N PHE A 61 17.95 -6.58 -3.70
CA PHE A 61 18.30 -5.66 -4.78
C PHE A 61 19.82 -5.46 -4.95
N GLY A 62 20.60 -5.68 -3.87
CA GLY A 62 22.06 -5.46 -3.89
C GLY A 62 22.47 -3.99 -3.84
N GLU A 63 23.78 -3.75 -3.80
CA GLU A 63 24.37 -2.42 -3.57
C GLU A 63 24.22 -1.45 -4.75
N ASP A 64 23.99 -1.95 -5.96
CA ASP A 64 23.85 -1.14 -7.17
C ASP A 64 22.48 -0.47 -7.32
N ILE A 65 21.50 -0.85 -6.48
CA ILE A 65 20.14 -0.32 -6.50
C ILE A 65 19.89 0.56 -5.27
N THR A 66 19.49 1.80 -5.52
CA THR A 66 19.04 2.69 -4.45
C THR A 66 17.54 2.49 -4.20
N ILE A 67 17.17 2.20 -2.96
CA ILE A 67 15.77 2.03 -2.55
C ILE A 67 15.29 3.33 -1.92
N ASN A 68 14.25 3.93 -2.50
CA ASN A 68 13.50 5.02 -1.89
C ASN A 68 12.14 4.51 -1.41
N THR A 69 11.72 4.94 -0.23
CA THR A 69 10.41 4.59 0.30
C THR A 69 9.47 5.79 0.35
N LYS A 70 8.18 5.54 0.12
CA LYS A 70 7.13 6.54 0.23
C LYS A 70 5.95 6.00 1.03
N THR A 71 5.61 6.69 2.11
CA THR A 71 4.40 6.42 2.86
C THR A 71 3.24 7.25 2.31
N ILE A 72 2.11 6.61 2.11
CA ILE A 72 0.91 7.20 1.52
C ILE A 72 -0.27 7.00 2.49
N SER A 73 -1.24 7.91 2.46
CA SER A 73 -2.39 7.88 3.37
C SER A 73 -3.61 7.14 2.83
N ASN A 74 -3.74 6.99 1.51
CA ASN A 74 -4.85 6.26 0.87
C ASN A 74 -4.48 5.74 -0.52
N GLY A 75 -5.30 4.81 -1.03
CA GLY A 75 -5.02 4.11 -2.28
C GLY A 75 -5.12 4.96 -3.53
N GLY A 76 -5.97 6.00 -3.56
CA GLY A 76 -6.06 6.92 -4.68
C GLY A 76 -4.75 7.68 -4.89
N LEU A 77 -4.22 8.27 -3.82
CA LEU A 77 -2.92 8.97 -3.83
C LEU A 77 -1.75 8.02 -4.17
N PHE A 78 -1.84 6.75 -3.76
CA PHE A 78 -0.83 5.75 -4.12
C PHE A 78 -0.80 5.54 -5.63
N MET A 79 -1.96 5.31 -6.24
CA MET A 79 -2.04 5.08 -7.69
C MET A 79 -1.70 6.34 -8.50
N GLU A 80 -2.01 7.54 -8.01
CA GLU A 80 -1.54 8.80 -8.59
C GLU A 80 -0.01 8.92 -8.55
N ALA A 81 0.60 8.51 -7.43
CA ALA A 81 2.06 8.47 -7.31
C ALA A 81 2.70 7.45 -8.26
N MET A 82 2.04 6.31 -8.52
CA MET A 82 2.47 5.37 -9.57
C MET A 82 2.30 5.97 -10.97
N ALA A 83 1.17 6.60 -11.27
CA ALA A 83 0.93 7.24 -12.56
C ALA A 83 1.95 8.34 -12.88
N THR A 84 2.40 9.06 -11.86
CA THR A 84 3.46 10.09 -11.98
C THR A 84 4.88 9.52 -11.86
N LYS A 85 5.04 8.19 -11.83
CA LYS A 85 6.33 7.47 -11.71
C LYS A 85 7.09 7.81 -10.42
N SER A 86 6.39 8.22 -9.40
CA SER A 86 6.94 8.48 -8.06
C SER A 86 6.98 7.23 -7.19
N ILE A 87 6.25 6.18 -7.58
CA ILE A 87 6.28 4.83 -7.03
C ILE A 87 6.37 3.87 -8.21
N ASP A 88 7.26 2.89 -8.13
CA ASP A 88 7.46 1.85 -9.14
C ASP A 88 6.71 0.56 -8.76
N VAL A 89 6.75 0.22 -7.49
CA VAL A 89 6.17 -1.00 -6.91
C VAL A 89 5.79 -0.76 -5.44
N GLY A 90 4.89 -1.55 -4.90
CA GLY A 90 4.58 -1.49 -3.47
C GLY A 90 3.25 -2.14 -3.12
N THR A 91 2.82 -1.95 -1.87
CA THR A 91 1.59 -2.55 -1.37
C THR A 91 0.45 -1.53 -1.31
N VAL A 92 -0.72 -1.93 -1.77
CA VAL A 92 -1.95 -1.12 -1.79
C VAL A 92 -3.17 -2.03 -1.83
N GLY A 93 -4.33 -1.52 -1.47
CA GLY A 93 -5.58 -2.27 -1.63
C GLY A 93 -5.97 -2.47 -3.11
N PRO A 94 -6.60 -3.59 -3.49
CA PRO A 94 -6.95 -3.87 -4.88
C PRO A 94 -7.97 -2.88 -5.47
N GLY A 95 -8.87 -2.30 -4.69
CA GLY A 95 -9.88 -1.36 -5.18
C GLY A 95 -9.29 -0.18 -5.98
N PRO A 96 -8.33 0.59 -5.43
CA PRO A 96 -7.65 1.64 -6.19
C PRO A 96 -6.93 1.12 -7.44
N VAL A 97 -6.29 -0.05 -7.36
CA VAL A 97 -5.58 -0.66 -8.52
C VAL A 97 -6.57 -0.93 -9.65
N LEU A 98 -7.71 -1.53 -9.35
CA LEU A 98 -8.78 -1.80 -10.32
C LEU A 98 -9.26 -0.53 -11.02
N ASN A 99 -9.52 0.52 -10.25
CA ASN A 99 -10.02 1.79 -10.78
C ASN A 99 -9.03 2.47 -11.73
N PHE A 100 -7.74 2.32 -11.49
CA PHE A 100 -6.70 2.84 -12.38
C PHE A 100 -6.45 1.92 -13.56
N TYR A 101 -6.34 0.61 -13.33
CA TYR A 101 -6.11 -0.37 -14.39
C TYR A 101 -7.16 -0.36 -15.49
N ILE A 102 -8.45 -0.29 -15.12
CA ILE A 102 -9.56 -0.29 -16.10
C ILE A 102 -9.51 0.96 -16.98
N ARG A 103 -8.95 2.07 -16.51
CA ARG A 103 -8.76 3.30 -17.29
C ARG A 103 -7.47 3.28 -18.09
N ASP A 104 -6.42 2.70 -17.52
CA ASP A 104 -5.08 2.63 -18.09
C ASP A 104 -4.40 1.32 -17.62
N PRO A 105 -4.30 0.27 -18.49
CA PRO A 105 -3.80 -1.05 -18.12
C PRO A 105 -2.26 -1.11 -18.01
N ASN A 106 -1.69 -0.18 -17.25
CA ASN A 106 -0.25 -0.06 -17.02
C ASN A 106 0.19 -0.46 -15.60
N TYR A 107 -0.59 -1.32 -14.93
CA TYR A 107 -0.33 -1.80 -13.58
C TYR A 107 -0.58 -3.30 -13.50
N HIS A 108 0.23 -4.03 -12.73
CA HIS A 108 0.06 -5.48 -12.53
C HIS A 108 0.08 -5.82 -11.04
N ILE A 109 -0.87 -6.64 -10.61
CA ILE A 109 -0.83 -7.30 -9.31
C ILE A 109 0.10 -8.50 -9.45
N ILE A 110 1.20 -8.48 -8.70
CA ILE A 110 2.27 -9.49 -8.80
C ILE A 110 2.35 -10.40 -7.57
N SER A 111 1.62 -10.07 -6.49
CA SER A 111 1.47 -10.90 -5.28
C SER A 111 0.30 -10.41 -4.44
N GLY A 112 -0.22 -11.26 -3.56
CA GLY A 112 -0.97 -10.85 -2.38
C GLY A 112 -0.02 -10.31 -1.30
N ALA A 113 -0.59 -9.70 -0.27
CA ALA A 113 0.16 -9.29 0.92
C ALA A 113 -0.63 -9.61 2.21
N VAL A 114 -1.92 -9.27 2.25
CA VAL A 114 -2.79 -9.51 3.40
C VAL A 114 -4.21 -9.82 2.95
N ASN A 115 -4.79 -10.87 3.52
CA ASN A 115 -6.22 -11.14 3.49
C ASN A 115 -6.86 -10.73 4.82
N GLY A 116 -8.10 -10.25 4.79
CA GLY A 116 -8.76 -9.68 5.97
C GLY A 116 -8.14 -8.34 6.40
N GLY A 117 -8.05 -8.10 7.69
CA GLY A 117 -7.43 -6.89 8.23
C GLY A 117 -8.26 -5.61 8.07
N ALA A 118 -9.55 -5.72 7.80
CA ALA A 118 -10.50 -4.62 7.82
C ALA A 118 -11.74 -5.01 8.62
N VAL A 119 -12.31 -4.05 9.34
CA VAL A 119 -13.48 -4.22 10.21
C VAL A 119 -14.46 -3.07 10.00
N LEU A 120 -15.71 -3.28 10.43
CA LEU A 120 -16.71 -2.24 10.55
C LEU A 120 -17.00 -2.00 12.02
N VAL A 121 -16.75 -0.78 12.49
CA VAL A 121 -16.92 -0.38 13.90
C VAL A 121 -17.96 0.73 13.97
N SER A 122 -18.94 0.62 14.89
CA SER A 122 -19.89 1.69 15.17
C SER A 122 -19.45 2.51 16.38
N SER A 123 -19.87 3.77 16.44
CA SER A 123 -19.59 4.66 17.57
C SER A 123 -20.29 4.18 18.86
N GLU A 124 -19.69 4.41 20.03
CA GLU A 124 -20.28 4.12 21.36
C GLU A 124 -21.70 4.69 21.52
N LEU A 125 -21.90 5.88 21.00
CA LEU A 125 -23.14 6.64 21.17
C LEU A 125 -24.17 6.41 20.08
N SER A 126 -23.80 5.69 19.01
CA SER A 126 -24.76 5.34 17.97
C SER A 126 -25.73 4.25 18.44
N THR A 127 -26.91 4.24 17.85
CA THR A 127 -27.92 3.16 18.03
C THR A 127 -27.66 1.97 17.12
N ILE A 128 -26.56 1.96 16.37
CA ILE A 128 -26.20 0.95 15.39
C ILE A 128 -25.81 -0.34 16.08
N ASN A 129 -26.54 -1.43 15.82
CA ASN A 129 -26.27 -2.77 16.31
C ASN A 129 -26.19 -3.80 15.16
N GLU A 130 -26.72 -3.49 14.00
CA GLU A 130 -26.66 -4.32 12.79
C GLU A 130 -26.49 -3.45 11.53
N LEU A 131 -26.20 -4.07 10.40
CA LEU A 131 -25.95 -3.34 9.14
C LEU A 131 -27.13 -2.48 8.67
N ALA A 132 -28.36 -2.92 8.93
CA ALA A 132 -29.55 -2.18 8.55
C ALA A 132 -29.68 -0.83 9.29
N ASP A 133 -29.10 -0.73 10.48
CA ASP A 133 -29.08 0.51 11.29
C ASP A 133 -28.18 1.60 10.70
N LEU A 134 -27.42 1.30 9.65
CA LEU A 134 -26.61 2.31 8.93
C LEU A 134 -27.46 3.23 8.03
N ASP A 135 -28.77 3.02 7.96
CA ASP A 135 -29.68 3.86 7.19
C ASP A 135 -29.69 5.30 7.71
N GLY A 136 -29.26 6.25 6.88
CA GLY A 136 -29.13 7.67 7.23
C GLY A 136 -27.84 8.05 7.98
N GLU A 137 -26.97 7.08 8.29
CA GLU A 137 -25.80 7.30 9.11
C GLU A 137 -24.54 7.68 8.29
N ARG A 138 -23.56 8.27 8.98
CA ARG A 138 -22.28 8.69 8.41
C ARG A 138 -21.19 7.67 8.72
N VAL A 139 -20.68 7.02 7.67
CA VAL A 139 -19.67 5.96 7.77
C VAL A 139 -18.35 6.43 7.17
N ALA A 140 -17.29 6.41 7.99
CA ALA A 140 -15.94 6.72 7.52
C ALA A 140 -15.36 5.59 6.65
N ILE A 141 -14.63 6.00 5.61
CA ILE A 141 -13.81 5.15 4.76
C ILE A 141 -12.46 5.83 4.51
N PRO A 142 -11.35 5.09 4.25
CA PRO A 142 -10.04 5.69 3.94
C PRO A 142 -10.01 6.49 2.65
N GLY A 143 -10.86 6.15 1.68
CA GLY A 143 -10.93 6.84 0.39
C GLY A 143 -12.01 6.27 -0.53
N ILE A 144 -12.58 7.14 -1.36
CA ILE A 144 -13.56 6.76 -2.37
C ILE A 144 -12.91 5.85 -3.42
N GLY A 145 -13.58 4.77 -3.78
CA GLY A 145 -13.03 3.74 -4.68
C GLY A 145 -11.91 2.91 -4.04
N GLY A 146 -11.65 3.09 -2.75
CA GLY A 146 -10.73 2.29 -1.95
C GLY A 146 -11.29 0.90 -1.63
N THR A 147 -10.43 0.00 -1.16
CA THR A 147 -10.85 -1.37 -0.83
C THR A 147 -11.95 -1.39 0.23
N GLN A 148 -11.83 -0.61 1.32
CA GLN A 148 -12.84 -0.53 2.37
C GLN A 148 -14.15 0.11 1.89
N ASP A 149 -14.11 1.02 0.91
CA ASP A 149 -15.31 1.54 0.24
C ASP A 149 -16.05 0.40 -0.48
N LEU A 150 -15.33 -0.40 -1.28
CA LEU A 150 -15.93 -1.53 -2.01
C LEU A 150 -16.46 -2.61 -1.04
N MET A 151 -15.73 -2.89 0.06
CA MET A 151 -16.18 -3.80 1.12
C MET A 151 -17.47 -3.29 1.77
N LEU A 152 -17.54 -2.00 2.13
CA LEU A 152 -18.74 -1.40 2.71
C LEU A 152 -19.91 -1.46 1.73
N ARG A 153 -19.71 -1.17 0.44
CA ARG A 153 -20.75 -1.27 -0.58
C ARG A 153 -21.31 -2.67 -0.72
N LYS A 154 -20.46 -3.70 -0.66
CA LYS A 154 -20.89 -5.08 -0.64
C LYS A 154 -21.78 -5.36 0.59
N ALA A 155 -21.32 -5.00 1.76
CA ALA A 155 -22.07 -5.21 3.00
C ALA A 155 -23.43 -4.46 2.99
N LEU A 156 -23.47 -3.21 2.53
CA LEU A 156 -24.70 -2.44 2.40
C LEU A 156 -25.68 -3.08 1.39
N LYS A 157 -25.16 -3.61 0.27
CA LYS A 157 -25.96 -4.29 -0.75
C LYS A 157 -26.69 -5.52 -0.16
N ASP A 158 -26.04 -6.26 0.73
CA ASP A 158 -26.60 -7.46 1.37
C ASP A 158 -27.83 -7.15 2.26
N VAL A 159 -27.96 -5.90 2.74
CA VAL A 159 -29.13 -5.43 3.52
C VAL A 159 -30.02 -4.42 2.78
N GLY A 160 -29.79 -4.27 1.46
CA GLY A 160 -30.60 -3.39 0.61
C GLY A 160 -30.34 -1.89 0.76
N LEU A 161 -29.25 -1.50 1.46
CA LEU A 161 -28.82 -0.12 1.61
C LEU A 161 -27.86 0.30 0.47
N LYS A 162 -27.76 1.62 0.27
CA LYS A 162 -26.85 2.23 -0.71
C LYS A 162 -26.26 3.53 -0.17
N PRO A 163 -25.06 3.90 -0.64
CA PRO A 163 -24.54 5.24 -0.39
C PRO A 163 -25.38 6.35 -1.00
N THR A 164 -25.35 7.54 -0.39
CA THR A 164 -26.06 8.75 -0.89
C THR A 164 -25.67 9.09 -2.32
N ALA A 165 -24.39 8.93 -2.69
CA ALA A 165 -23.88 9.14 -4.04
C ALA A 165 -24.54 8.23 -5.10
N ASN A 166 -25.17 7.11 -4.68
CA ASN A 166 -25.86 6.15 -5.53
C ASN A 166 -27.38 6.12 -5.27
N GLY A 167 -27.94 7.22 -4.74
CA GLY A 167 -29.38 7.39 -4.48
C GLY A 167 -29.88 6.67 -3.23
N GLY A 168 -29.00 6.27 -2.32
CA GLY A 168 -29.33 5.72 -0.99
C GLY A 168 -29.23 6.77 0.11
N THR A 169 -29.05 6.31 1.33
CA THR A 169 -29.12 7.12 2.56
C THR A 169 -27.82 7.13 3.35
N VAL A 170 -26.90 6.16 3.15
CA VAL A 170 -25.64 6.08 3.90
C VAL A 170 -24.65 7.13 3.41
N GLU A 171 -24.23 8.04 4.28
CA GLU A 171 -23.23 9.06 3.96
C GLU A 171 -21.82 8.45 4.11
N MET A 172 -21.08 8.35 3.01
CA MET A 172 -19.69 7.90 3.04
C MET A 172 -18.75 9.09 3.24
N PHE A 173 -18.01 9.09 4.35
CA PHE A 173 -17.11 10.16 4.75
C PHE A 173 -15.66 9.73 4.61
N VAL A 174 -14.85 10.50 3.87
CA VAL A 174 -13.42 10.20 3.72
C VAL A 174 -12.63 10.72 4.91
N ALA A 175 -11.97 9.82 5.62
CA ALA A 175 -11.08 10.14 6.73
C ALA A 175 -9.82 9.24 6.70
N ALA A 176 -8.66 9.81 7.02
CA ALA A 176 -7.47 8.99 7.22
C ALA A 176 -7.69 8.06 8.43
N PRO A 177 -7.32 6.76 8.34
CA PRO A 177 -7.57 5.81 9.43
C PRO A 177 -7.04 6.27 10.79
N ALA A 178 -5.86 6.88 10.81
CA ALA A 178 -5.24 7.41 12.03
C ALA A 178 -6.02 8.57 12.68
N ASP A 179 -6.88 9.27 11.96
CA ASP A 179 -7.65 10.42 12.46
C ASP A 179 -9.07 10.03 12.91
N THR A 180 -9.52 8.84 12.52
CA THR A 180 -10.90 8.37 12.77
C THR A 180 -11.23 8.31 14.26
N THR A 181 -10.26 7.95 15.12
CA THR A 181 -10.44 7.94 16.59
C THR A 181 -10.86 9.32 17.13
N THR A 182 -10.21 10.38 16.65
CA THR A 182 -10.56 11.76 17.03
C THR A 182 -11.97 12.12 16.59
N LEU A 183 -12.35 11.75 15.36
CA LEU A 183 -13.67 12.03 14.80
C LEU A 183 -14.78 11.27 15.54
N PHE A 184 -14.53 10.04 16.02
CA PHE A 184 -15.44 9.28 16.88
C PHE A 184 -15.64 9.98 18.23
N ILE A 185 -14.55 10.40 18.89
CA ILE A 185 -14.61 11.14 20.18
C ILE A 185 -15.37 12.46 20.01
N GLN A 186 -15.20 13.14 18.86
CA GLN A 186 -15.93 14.37 18.52
C GLN A 186 -17.38 14.14 18.07
N LYS A 187 -17.84 12.90 18.00
CA LYS A 187 -19.20 12.51 17.55
C LYS A 187 -19.51 12.99 16.13
N SER A 188 -18.51 13.02 15.28
CA SER A 188 -18.61 13.43 13.88
C SER A 188 -18.88 12.28 12.91
N LEU A 189 -18.82 11.05 13.41
CA LEU A 189 -19.00 9.80 12.67
C LEU A 189 -19.82 8.81 13.49
N ASP A 190 -20.66 8.04 12.81
CA ASP A 190 -21.52 7.02 13.40
C ASP A 190 -20.92 5.62 13.27
N ALA A 191 -20.18 5.36 12.20
CA ALA A 191 -19.43 4.13 11.99
C ALA A 191 -18.16 4.35 11.15
N ALA A 192 -17.30 3.32 11.04
CA ALA A 192 -16.12 3.34 10.19
C ALA A 192 -15.82 1.95 9.63
N ALA A 193 -15.64 1.86 8.30
CA ALA A 193 -15.03 0.73 7.61
C ALA A 193 -13.52 1.00 7.49
N ILE A 194 -12.71 0.31 8.30
CA ILE A 194 -11.35 0.75 8.61
C ILE A 194 -10.38 -0.43 8.66
N PRO A 195 -9.10 -0.24 8.22
CA PRO A 195 -8.08 -1.28 8.35
C PRO A 195 -7.52 -1.35 9.77
N GLU A 196 -6.99 -2.54 10.14
CA GLU A 196 -6.24 -2.72 11.37
C GLU A 196 -4.84 -2.05 11.30
N PRO A 197 -4.32 -1.52 12.42
CA PRO A 197 -4.79 -1.67 13.79
C PRO A 197 -5.86 -0.63 14.20
N TRP A 198 -6.22 0.26 13.31
CA TRP A 198 -7.09 1.40 13.60
C TRP A 198 -8.50 0.98 14.02
N GLY A 199 -8.98 -0.18 13.51
CA GLY A 199 -10.25 -0.75 13.94
C GLY A 199 -10.26 -1.07 15.43
N TYR A 200 -9.27 -1.80 15.92
CA TYR A 200 -9.17 -2.12 17.34
C TYR A 200 -8.87 -0.90 18.23
N ILE A 201 -8.13 0.08 17.70
CA ILE A 201 -7.91 1.36 18.38
C ILE A 201 -9.25 2.11 18.60
N LEU A 202 -10.17 2.07 17.63
CA LEU A 202 -11.52 2.63 17.84
C LEU A 202 -12.27 1.95 18.98
N GLU A 203 -12.18 0.63 19.10
CA GLU A 203 -12.82 -0.11 20.20
C GLU A 203 -12.22 0.26 21.55
N THR A 204 -10.90 0.40 21.66
CA THR A 204 -10.22 0.62 22.95
C THR A 204 -10.19 2.10 23.36
N GLN A 205 -9.93 3.01 22.44
CA GLN A 205 -9.71 4.43 22.75
C GLN A 205 -10.94 5.30 22.54
N ALA A 206 -11.85 4.93 21.64
CA ALA A 206 -13.11 5.63 21.40
C ALA A 206 -14.36 4.83 21.82
N LYS A 207 -14.17 3.68 22.48
CA LYS A 207 -15.23 2.76 22.94
C LYS A 207 -16.19 2.34 21.81
N GLY A 208 -15.68 2.26 20.60
CA GLY A 208 -16.42 1.78 19.45
C GLY A 208 -16.87 0.34 19.65
N LYS A 209 -17.98 -0.04 19.03
CA LYS A 209 -18.52 -1.40 19.04
C LYS A 209 -18.17 -2.06 17.70
N LEU A 210 -17.55 -3.23 17.75
CA LEU A 210 -17.31 -4.04 16.55
C LEU A 210 -18.66 -4.49 15.97
N LEU A 211 -19.01 -3.97 14.81
CA LEU A 211 -20.25 -4.31 14.09
C LEU A 211 -20.04 -5.54 13.20
N LEU A 212 -18.96 -5.53 12.42
CA LEU A 212 -18.50 -6.67 11.64
C LEU A 212 -17.02 -6.85 11.85
N ASP A 213 -16.61 -8.03 12.25
CA ASP A 213 -15.20 -8.40 12.29
C ASP A 213 -14.67 -8.79 10.90
N TRP A 214 -13.37 -9.01 10.79
CA TRP A 214 -12.72 -9.33 9.53
C TRP A 214 -13.19 -10.66 8.90
N GLU A 215 -13.76 -11.57 9.69
CA GLU A 215 -14.30 -12.86 9.21
C GLU A 215 -15.70 -12.72 8.59
N SER A 216 -16.41 -11.66 8.91
CA SER A 216 -17.79 -11.39 8.46
C SER A 216 -17.92 -10.15 7.59
N PHE A 217 -16.90 -9.29 7.51
CA PHE A 217 -16.93 -8.09 6.70
C PHE A 217 -16.66 -8.40 5.22
N ALA A 218 -17.63 -8.14 4.37
CA ALA A 218 -17.62 -8.39 2.92
C ALA A 218 -17.28 -9.86 2.58
N TRP A 219 -16.08 -10.13 2.11
CA TRP A 219 -15.61 -11.47 1.72
C TRP A 219 -14.94 -12.23 2.87
N GLY A 220 -14.92 -11.67 4.07
CA GLY A 220 -14.36 -12.30 5.25
C GLY A 220 -12.90 -12.72 5.06
N LYS A 221 -12.57 -13.95 5.44
CA LYS A 221 -11.21 -14.52 5.35
C LYS A 221 -10.66 -14.59 3.92
N GLU A 222 -11.54 -14.61 2.93
CA GLU A 222 -11.18 -14.65 1.51
C GLU A 222 -10.93 -13.25 0.93
N SER A 223 -11.19 -12.20 1.71
CA SER A 223 -10.99 -10.82 1.30
C SER A 223 -9.52 -10.52 1.04
N THR A 224 -9.11 -10.47 -0.22
CA THR A 224 -7.81 -9.92 -0.60
C THR A 224 -7.84 -8.42 -0.33
N ASN A 225 -7.26 -8.00 0.80
CA ASN A 225 -7.33 -6.61 1.28
C ASN A 225 -6.14 -5.77 0.83
N THR A 226 -4.96 -6.40 0.71
CA THR A 226 -3.75 -5.73 0.24
C THR A 226 -2.99 -6.64 -0.72
N VAL A 227 -2.55 -6.06 -1.82
CA VAL A 227 -1.77 -6.70 -2.88
C VAL A 227 -0.46 -5.97 -3.11
N VAL A 228 0.51 -6.64 -3.71
CA VAL A 228 1.67 -6.00 -4.32
C VAL A 228 1.30 -5.60 -5.74
N VAL A 229 1.40 -4.32 -6.05
CA VAL A 229 1.22 -3.79 -7.40
C VAL A 229 2.53 -3.23 -7.93
N ALA A 230 2.80 -3.48 -9.18
CA ALA A 230 3.94 -2.94 -9.93
C ALA A 230 3.45 -2.13 -11.13
N SER A 231 4.15 -1.05 -11.48
CA SER A 231 3.95 -0.39 -12.77
C SER A 231 4.36 -1.33 -13.91
N LYS A 232 3.72 -1.22 -15.08
CA LYS A 232 4.07 -2.04 -16.24
C LYS A 232 5.56 -1.97 -16.54
N LYS A 233 6.15 -0.76 -16.50
CA LYS A 233 7.58 -0.57 -16.70
C LYS A 233 8.43 -1.37 -15.71
N PHE A 234 8.06 -1.40 -14.43
CA PHE A 234 8.76 -2.19 -13.42
C PHE A 234 8.55 -3.69 -13.67
N SER A 235 7.34 -4.10 -14.06
CA SER A 235 7.00 -5.51 -14.34
C SER A 235 7.78 -6.08 -15.55
N GLU A 236 8.24 -5.24 -16.46
CA GLU A 236 9.08 -5.63 -17.61
C GLU A 236 10.55 -5.86 -17.22
N GLU A 237 10.97 -5.43 -16.01
CA GLU A 237 12.32 -5.60 -15.47
C GLU A 237 12.40 -6.86 -14.62
N GLU A 238 12.53 -8.02 -15.26
CA GLU A 238 12.42 -9.36 -14.64
C GLU A 238 13.26 -9.51 -13.36
N GLU A 239 14.53 -9.07 -13.36
CA GLU A 239 15.40 -9.18 -12.19
C GLU A 239 14.95 -8.27 -11.03
N LEU A 240 14.38 -7.09 -11.31
CA LEU A 240 13.85 -6.21 -10.26
C LEU A 240 12.58 -6.78 -9.63
N VAL A 241 11.68 -7.32 -10.45
CA VAL A 241 10.47 -7.99 -9.97
C VAL A 241 10.83 -9.19 -9.10
N LYS A 242 11.79 -10.01 -9.55
CA LYS A 242 12.28 -11.15 -8.80
C LYS A 242 12.91 -10.74 -7.46
N ALA A 243 13.75 -9.69 -7.45
CA ALA A 243 14.35 -9.17 -6.22
C ALA A 243 13.27 -8.68 -5.23
N TYR A 244 12.30 -7.89 -5.72
CA TYR A 244 11.20 -7.41 -4.89
C TYR A 244 10.37 -8.56 -4.31
N LEU A 245 9.97 -9.52 -5.15
CA LEU A 245 9.16 -10.67 -4.73
C LEU A 245 9.92 -11.58 -3.76
N THR A 246 11.23 -11.79 -3.95
CA THR A 246 12.05 -12.55 -3.00
C THR A 246 12.05 -11.89 -1.62
N ALA A 247 12.28 -10.58 -1.55
CA ALA A 247 12.22 -9.82 -0.30
C ALA A 247 10.82 -9.88 0.35
N HIS A 248 9.78 -9.78 -0.47
CA HIS A 248 8.39 -9.84 -0.01
C HIS A 248 8.03 -11.23 0.55
N VAL A 249 8.38 -12.31 -0.13
CA VAL A 249 8.14 -13.70 0.32
C VAL A 249 8.89 -13.98 1.61
N ASN A 250 10.18 -13.59 1.71
CA ASN A 250 10.96 -13.72 2.93
C ASN A 250 10.31 -12.98 4.11
N ALA A 251 9.76 -11.79 3.87
CA ALA A 251 9.04 -11.04 4.90
C ALA A 251 7.74 -11.73 5.33
N VAL A 252 6.97 -12.28 4.39
CA VAL A 252 5.75 -13.05 4.69
C VAL A 252 6.09 -14.26 5.55
N GLU A 253 7.11 -15.03 5.18
CA GLU A 253 7.57 -16.17 5.96
C GLU A 253 8.08 -15.78 7.35
N PHE A 254 8.88 -14.72 7.44
CA PHE A 254 9.37 -14.20 8.72
C PHE A 254 8.20 -13.85 9.65
N ILE A 255 7.18 -13.13 9.15
CA ILE A 255 6.00 -12.76 9.93
C ILE A 255 5.23 -13.99 10.44
N GLN A 256 5.09 -15.01 9.62
CA GLN A 256 4.40 -16.25 9.98
C GLN A 256 5.18 -17.04 11.06
N GLN A 257 6.51 -17.04 10.99
CA GLN A 257 7.38 -17.77 11.92
C GLN A 257 7.66 -16.95 13.20
N ASN A 258 7.67 -15.62 13.13
CA ASN A 258 8.07 -14.72 14.21
C ASN A 258 7.01 -13.61 14.46
N PRO A 259 5.75 -13.98 14.79
CA PRO A 259 4.67 -13.01 14.91
C PRO A 259 4.90 -11.94 15.98
N GLU A 260 5.50 -12.29 17.13
CA GLU A 260 5.77 -11.31 18.20
C GLU A 260 6.85 -10.29 17.80
N GLU A 261 7.93 -10.75 17.17
CA GLU A 261 8.98 -9.86 16.68
C GLU A 261 8.45 -8.93 15.58
N SER A 262 7.64 -9.46 14.68
CA SER A 262 6.98 -8.68 13.62
C SER A 262 6.08 -7.58 14.19
N GLN A 263 5.37 -7.84 15.29
CA GLN A 263 4.57 -6.83 15.98
C GLN A 263 5.45 -5.70 16.54
N ILE A 264 6.60 -6.04 17.12
CA ILE A 264 7.55 -5.05 17.66
C ILE A 264 8.09 -4.15 16.53
N LEU A 265 8.51 -4.76 15.42
CA LEU A 265 9.02 -4.02 14.25
C LEU A 265 7.97 -3.05 13.70
N VAL A 266 6.74 -3.53 13.53
CA VAL A 266 5.65 -2.71 12.99
C VAL A 266 5.23 -1.59 13.94
N SER A 267 5.16 -1.87 15.26
CA SER A 267 4.86 -0.83 16.25
C SER A 267 5.86 0.30 16.22
N LYS A 268 7.15 -0.04 16.21
CA LYS A 268 8.25 0.93 16.10
C LYS A 268 8.12 1.75 14.82
N HIS A 269 7.96 1.09 13.69
CA HIS A 269 7.87 1.72 12.37
C HIS A 269 6.68 2.69 12.25
N ILE A 270 5.48 2.26 12.69
CA ILE A 270 4.29 3.12 12.68
C ILE A 270 4.47 4.31 13.62
N LYS A 271 5.08 4.12 14.80
CA LYS A 271 5.37 5.20 15.75
C LYS A 271 6.31 6.25 15.14
N GLU A 272 7.36 5.82 14.46
CA GLU A 272 8.32 6.73 13.78
C GLU A 272 7.65 7.57 12.69
N LEU A 273 6.70 7.00 11.95
CA LEU A 273 6.02 7.69 10.85
C LEU A 273 4.84 8.56 11.29
N SER A 274 4.04 8.09 12.25
CA SER A 274 2.78 8.74 12.64
C SER A 274 2.84 9.49 13.96
N GLY A 275 3.90 9.25 14.76
CA GLY A 275 3.99 9.72 16.15
C GLY A 275 3.03 9.00 17.11
N LYS A 276 2.20 8.07 16.62
CA LYS A 276 1.21 7.34 17.43
C LYS A 276 1.81 6.03 17.93
N GLU A 277 1.76 5.83 19.23
CA GLU A 277 2.17 4.58 19.86
C GLU A 277 0.97 3.60 19.87
N ILE A 278 1.22 2.38 19.40
CA ILE A 278 0.26 1.28 19.43
C ILE A 278 0.76 0.30 20.49
N SER A 279 -0.06 0.02 21.50
CA SER A 279 0.33 -0.88 22.56
C SER A 279 0.46 -2.33 22.06
N LYS A 280 1.29 -3.13 22.75
CA LYS A 280 1.41 -4.56 22.44
C LYS A 280 0.04 -5.28 22.46
N ALA A 281 -0.83 -4.97 23.42
CA ALA A 281 -2.14 -5.58 23.52
C ALA A 281 -3.04 -5.24 22.32
N GLU A 282 -2.99 -3.99 21.82
CA GLU A 282 -3.73 -3.58 20.62
C GLU A 282 -3.22 -4.32 19.38
N LEU A 283 -1.90 -4.47 19.24
CA LEU A 283 -1.31 -5.20 18.13
C LEU A 283 -1.62 -6.70 18.17
N GLU A 284 -1.55 -7.33 19.32
CA GLU A 284 -1.89 -8.76 19.47
C GLU A 284 -3.31 -9.10 19.00
N VAL A 285 -4.27 -8.23 19.27
CA VAL A 285 -5.64 -8.41 18.78
C VAL A 285 -5.76 -8.11 17.31
N ALA A 286 -5.24 -6.98 16.86
CA ALA A 286 -5.28 -6.57 15.46
C ALA A 286 -4.59 -7.59 14.53
N PHE A 287 -3.50 -8.21 14.98
CA PHE A 287 -2.80 -9.27 14.24
C PHE A 287 -3.64 -10.53 14.02
N LYS A 288 -4.55 -10.85 14.95
CA LYS A 288 -5.46 -12.00 14.79
C LYS A 288 -6.56 -11.74 13.77
N ARG A 289 -6.77 -10.50 13.36
CA ARG A 289 -7.81 -10.08 12.42
C ARG A 289 -7.32 -9.98 10.98
N LEU A 290 -6.16 -10.54 10.67
CA LEU A 290 -5.61 -10.59 9.33
C LEU A 290 -4.79 -11.86 9.09
N LYS A 291 -4.60 -12.19 7.82
CA LYS A 291 -3.74 -13.29 7.39
C LYS A 291 -2.71 -12.71 6.41
N VAL A 292 -1.44 -12.72 6.81
CA VAL A 292 -0.33 -12.36 5.92
C VAL A 292 -0.10 -13.51 4.94
N THR A 293 -0.11 -13.23 3.65
CA THR A 293 -0.07 -14.23 2.59
C THR A 293 0.34 -13.62 1.25
N THR A 294 0.94 -14.42 0.40
CA THR A 294 1.23 -14.09 -1.00
C THR A 294 0.05 -14.40 -1.94
N SER A 295 -0.96 -15.12 -1.44
CA SER A 295 -2.11 -15.55 -2.25
C SER A 295 -3.00 -14.38 -2.65
N VAL A 296 -3.51 -14.43 -3.87
CA VAL A 296 -4.50 -13.51 -4.43
C VAL A 296 -5.78 -14.27 -4.72
N ASN A 297 -6.92 -13.81 -4.20
CA ASN A 297 -8.22 -14.35 -4.57
C ASN A 297 -8.76 -13.58 -5.78
N GLU A 298 -8.59 -14.17 -6.97
CA GLU A 298 -8.98 -13.54 -8.25
C GLU A 298 -10.48 -13.32 -8.36
N GLU A 299 -11.31 -14.21 -7.80
CA GLU A 299 -12.79 -14.08 -7.81
C GLU A 299 -13.22 -12.86 -6.98
N VAL A 300 -12.61 -12.65 -5.80
CA VAL A 300 -12.86 -11.47 -4.97
C VAL A 300 -12.46 -10.19 -5.70
N ILE A 301 -11.32 -10.19 -6.38
CA ILE A 301 -10.86 -9.03 -7.15
C ILE A 301 -11.81 -8.74 -8.32
N GLN A 302 -12.31 -9.78 -9.00
CA GLN A 302 -13.31 -9.63 -10.06
C GLN A 302 -14.63 -9.03 -9.51
N GLU A 303 -15.14 -9.53 -8.38
CA GLU A 303 -16.34 -8.98 -7.74
C GLU A 303 -16.13 -7.52 -7.29
N MET A 304 -14.93 -7.16 -6.79
CA MET A 304 -14.58 -5.76 -6.50
C MET A 304 -14.67 -4.88 -7.75
N ALA A 305 -14.22 -5.37 -8.91
CA ALA A 305 -14.32 -4.64 -10.17
C ALA A 305 -15.77 -4.42 -10.59
N GLU A 306 -16.64 -5.40 -10.36
CA GLU A 306 -18.09 -5.29 -10.62
C GLU A 306 -18.75 -4.26 -9.70
N ILE A 307 -18.44 -4.29 -8.39
CA ILE A 307 -18.92 -3.30 -7.42
C ILE A 307 -18.43 -1.90 -7.78
N SER A 308 -17.17 -1.77 -8.20
CA SER A 308 -16.60 -0.50 -8.64
C SER A 308 -17.32 0.07 -9.87
N LYS A 309 -17.73 -0.79 -10.81
CA LYS A 309 -18.55 -0.42 -11.96
C LYS A 309 -19.97 -0.02 -11.54
N GLU A 310 -20.61 -0.80 -10.65
CA GLU A 310 -21.94 -0.47 -10.10
C GLU A 310 -21.92 0.87 -9.34
N ALA A 311 -20.80 1.18 -8.65
CA ALA A 311 -20.60 2.45 -7.96
C ALA A 311 -20.37 3.64 -8.92
N GLY A 312 -20.12 3.38 -10.20
CA GLY A 312 -19.85 4.41 -11.21
C GLY A 312 -18.39 4.91 -11.20
N TYR A 313 -17.48 4.21 -10.53
CA TYR A 313 -16.06 4.60 -10.47
C TYR A 313 -15.35 4.29 -11.79
N VAL A 314 -15.78 3.24 -12.47
CA VAL A 314 -15.24 2.78 -13.76
C VAL A 314 -16.36 2.41 -14.71
N SER A 315 -16.08 2.41 -16.02
CA SER A 315 -17.06 2.08 -17.07
C SER A 315 -17.13 0.59 -17.40
N SER A 316 -16.16 -0.20 -16.97
CA SER A 316 -16.00 -1.62 -17.23
C SER A 316 -15.65 -2.37 -15.96
N SER A 317 -15.79 -3.68 -15.94
CA SER A 317 -15.26 -4.58 -14.91
C SER A 317 -14.26 -5.60 -15.47
N VAL A 318 -13.75 -5.37 -16.68
CA VAL A 318 -12.76 -6.25 -17.32
C VAL A 318 -11.39 -6.00 -16.69
N ILE A 319 -10.81 -7.07 -16.12
CA ILE A 319 -9.51 -7.05 -15.44
C ILE A 319 -8.50 -8.03 -16.05
N GLU A 320 -8.77 -8.49 -17.29
CA GLU A 320 -7.87 -9.38 -18.00
C GLU A 320 -6.45 -8.78 -18.09
N GLY A 321 -5.43 -9.57 -17.70
CA GLY A 321 -4.03 -9.14 -17.69
C GLY A 321 -3.59 -8.36 -16.44
N LEU A 322 -4.51 -8.00 -15.52
CA LEU A 322 -4.14 -7.30 -14.29
C LEU A 322 -3.32 -8.17 -13.34
N ILE A 323 -3.68 -9.46 -13.20
CA ILE A 323 -3.05 -10.37 -12.23
C ILE A 323 -1.96 -11.18 -12.94
N GLN A 324 -0.72 -11.05 -12.48
CA GLN A 324 0.46 -11.70 -13.07
C GLN A 324 1.30 -12.35 -11.98
N LEU A 325 1.05 -13.64 -11.69
CA LEU A 325 1.65 -14.38 -10.58
C LEU A 325 2.74 -15.38 -11.00
N ASP A 326 3.15 -15.43 -12.25
CA ASP A 326 4.06 -16.47 -12.75
C ASP A 326 5.45 -16.39 -12.10
N GLN A 327 5.99 -15.18 -11.90
CA GLN A 327 7.26 -15.00 -11.21
C GLN A 327 7.17 -15.38 -9.74
N LEU A 328 6.08 -15.00 -9.05
CA LEU A 328 5.83 -15.38 -7.67
C LEU A 328 5.83 -16.90 -7.52
N LYS A 329 5.05 -17.61 -8.34
CA LYS A 329 5.00 -19.09 -8.34
C LYS A 329 6.39 -19.72 -8.58
N SER A 330 7.20 -19.11 -9.44
CA SER A 330 8.57 -19.56 -9.69
C SER A 330 9.51 -19.39 -8.50
N ILE A 331 9.28 -18.37 -7.65
CA ILE A 331 10.05 -18.14 -6.44
C ILE A 331 9.63 -19.13 -5.35
N GLU A 332 8.32 -19.24 -5.09
CA GLU A 332 7.77 -20.15 -4.08
C GLU A 332 8.10 -21.62 -4.35
N ALA A 333 8.21 -22.04 -5.60
CA ALA A 333 8.60 -23.41 -5.97
C ALA A 333 10.08 -23.75 -5.66
N LYS A 334 10.91 -22.76 -5.30
CA LYS A 334 12.35 -22.94 -5.01
C LYS A 334 12.66 -22.90 -3.51
N GLN A 335 11.70 -22.52 -2.69
CA GLN A 335 11.76 -22.56 -1.23
C GLN A 335 11.25 -23.89 -0.68
#